data_80a10ab451b26906dfd5eb7bc89180df
#
_entry.id   80a10ab451b26906dfd5eb7bc89180df
#
_cell.length_a   1.000
_cell.length_b   1.000
_cell.length_c   1.000
_cell.angle_alpha   90.00
_cell.angle_beta   90.00
_cell.angle_gamma   90.00
#
_symmetry.space_group_name_H-M   'P 1'
#
loop_
_entity.id
_entity.type
_entity.pdbx_description
1 polymer ?
#
loop_
_entity_poly.entity_id
_entity_poly.type
_entity_poly.pdbx_seq_one_letter_code
_entity_poly.pdbx_strand_id
1 'polypeptide(L)'
;VPFSLLHVDTGHNFPEVLAYRDRVVEEHRLRLHIASVQDYIDRGILRERPDGTRNPLQIIPLTEKIQSEKFDAVFGGGRRDEEKARAKERVFSLRDEFSQWDPRRQRPELW
;
A
#
# COMPACT_ATOMS: atom_id res chain seq x y z
N VAL A 1 8.08 -18.24 5.83
CA VAL A 1 8.36 -16.79 5.85
C VAL A 1 7.47 -16.14 6.91
N PRO A 2 8.02 -15.37 7.84
CA PRO A 2 7.27 -14.86 8.99
C PRO A 2 6.44 -13.59 8.73
N PHE A 3 6.22 -13.22 7.48
CA PHE A 3 5.44 -12.04 7.12
C PHE A 3 4.53 -12.33 5.94
N SER A 4 3.51 -11.49 5.79
CA SER A 4 2.59 -11.56 4.64
C SER A 4 2.92 -10.51 3.61
N LEU A 5 2.47 -10.73 2.38
CA LEU A 5 2.56 -9.75 1.30
C LEU A 5 1.20 -9.05 1.15
N LEU A 6 1.21 -7.73 1.07
CA LEU A 6 0.02 -6.93 0.80
C LEU A 6 0.17 -6.23 -0.54
N HIS A 7 -0.79 -6.46 -1.42
CA HIS A 7 -0.85 -5.82 -2.73
C HIS A 7 -2.09 -4.94 -2.82
N VAL A 8 -1.91 -3.68 -3.17
CA VAL A 8 -3.02 -2.78 -3.49
C VAL A 8 -3.28 -2.88 -4.98
N ASP A 9 -4.39 -3.52 -5.34
CA ASP A 9 -4.75 -3.77 -6.73
C ASP A 9 -5.71 -2.67 -7.21
N THR A 10 -5.25 -1.85 -8.13
CA THR A 10 -6.07 -0.78 -8.72
C THR A 10 -7.04 -1.29 -9.79
N GLY A 11 -6.85 -2.51 -10.26
CA GLY A 11 -7.56 -3.05 -11.42
C GLY A 11 -6.94 -2.62 -12.75
N HIS A 12 -5.95 -1.75 -12.74
CA HIS A 12 -5.26 -1.22 -13.92
C HIS A 12 -3.81 -1.71 -14.04
N ASN A 13 -3.42 -2.69 -13.24
CA ASN A 13 -2.08 -3.24 -13.28
C ASN A 13 -1.89 -4.07 -14.56
N PHE A 14 -0.66 -4.02 -15.08
CA PHE A 14 -0.32 -4.86 -16.22
C PHE A 14 -0.41 -6.35 -15.84
N PRO A 15 -0.86 -7.20 -16.77
CA PRO A 15 -0.93 -8.65 -16.51
C PRO A 15 0.40 -9.26 -16.05
N GLU A 16 1.52 -8.75 -16.57
CA GLU A 16 2.85 -9.21 -16.20
C GLU A 16 3.17 -8.94 -14.73
N VAL A 17 2.68 -7.83 -14.18
CA VAL A 17 2.85 -7.48 -12.77
C VAL A 17 2.10 -8.48 -11.89
N LEU A 18 0.87 -8.80 -12.26
CA LEU A 18 0.06 -9.78 -11.53
C LEU A 18 0.66 -11.17 -11.59
N ALA A 19 1.15 -11.57 -12.76
CA ALA A 19 1.83 -12.86 -12.94
C ALA A 19 3.12 -12.93 -12.09
N TYR A 20 3.89 -11.88 -12.07
CA TYR A 20 5.09 -11.78 -11.23
C TYR A 20 4.75 -11.90 -9.75
N ARG A 21 3.73 -11.17 -9.31
CA ARG A 21 3.24 -11.24 -7.93
C ARG A 21 2.90 -12.68 -7.55
N ASP A 22 2.09 -13.34 -8.36
CA ASP A 22 1.61 -14.70 -8.09
C ASP A 22 2.76 -15.70 -8.07
N ARG A 23 3.74 -15.53 -8.96
CA ARG A 23 4.95 -16.35 -8.97
C ARG A 23 5.78 -16.19 -7.70
N VAL A 24 5.99 -14.95 -7.25
CA VAL A 24 6.75 -14.68 -6.02
C VAL A 24 6.04 -15.26 -4.80
N VAL A 25 4.72 -15.11 -4.74
CA VAL A 25 3.90 -15.66 -3.66
C VAL A 25 4.06 -17.19 -3.60
N GLU A 26 4.01 -17.85 -4.74
CA GLU A 26 4.16 -19.31 -4.82
C GLU A 26 5.58 -19.77 -4.48
N GLU A 27 6.60 -19.12 -5.05
CA GLU A 27 8.00 -19.48 -4.83
C GLU A 27 8.41 -19.36 -3.35
N HIS A 28 7.93 -18.33 -2.68
CA HIS A 28 8.31 -18.06 -1.28
C HIS A 28 7.25 -18.50 -0.29
N ARG A 29 6.17 -19.12 -0.74
CA ARG A 29 5.05 -19.57 0.10
C ARG A 29 4.53 -18.48 1.00
N LEU A 30 4.31 -17.31 0.43
CA LEU A 30 3.81 -16.14 1.15
C LEU A 30 2.29 -16.21 1.28
N ARG A 31 1.77 -15.59 2.35
CA ARG A 31 0.35 -15.27 2.42
C ARG A 31 0.12 -13.95 1.70
N LEU A 32 -0.78 -13.94 0.73
CA LEU A 32 -1.10 -12.74 -0.04
C LEU A 32 -2.41 -12.13 0.44
N HIS A 33 -2.36 -10.84 0.79
CA HIS A 33 -3.55 -10.03 1.03
C HIS A 33 -3.70 -9.05 -0.13
N ILE A 34 -4.91 -8.93 -0.67
CA ILE A 34 -5.19 -8.02 -1.77
C ILE A 34 -6.18 -6.96 -1.30
N ALA A 35 -5.80 -5.69 -1.40
CA ALA A 35 -6.69 -4.56 -1.21
C ALA A 35 -7.13 -4.06 -2.59
N SER A 36 -8.36 -4.38 -2.99
CA SER A 36 -8.85 -4.11 -4.34
C SER A 36 -9.62 -2.81 -4.41
N VAL A 37 -9.15 -1.87 -5.23
CA VAL A 37 -9.86 -0.62 -5.51
C VAL A 37 -11.16 -0.91 -6.25
N GLN A 38 -11.15 -1.88 -7.18
CA GLN A 38 -12.35 -2.24 -7.93
C GLN A 38 -13.48 -2.74 -7.04
N ASP A 39 -13.15 -3.53 -6.01
CA ASP A 39 -14.14 -3.98 -5.03
C ASP A 39 -14.85 -2.82 -4.34
N TYR A 40 -14.08 -1.80 -3.95
CA TYR A 40 -14.62 -0.62 -3.29
C TYR A 40 -15.48 0.22 -4.22
N ILE A 41 -15.12 0.29 -5.49
CA ILE A 41 -15.95 0.95 -6.51
C ILE A 41 -17.26 0.17 -6.70
N ASP A 42 -17.19 -1.15 -6.83
CA ASP A 42 -18.36 -2.02 -7.01
C ASP A 42 -19.31 -1.95 -5.81
N ARG A 43 -18.77 -1.78 -4.62
CA ARG A 43 -19.56 -1.65 -3.38
C ARG A 43 -20.11 -0.24 -3.15
N GLY A 44 -19.76 0.72 -4.03
CA GLY A 44 -20.22 2.10 -3.91
C GLY A 44 -19.51 2.94 -2.86
N ILE A 45 -18.43 2.43 -2.25
CA ILE A 45 -17.65 3.16 -1.23
C ILE A 45 -16.76 4.20 -1.89
N LEU A 46 -16.19 3.88 -3.05
CA LEU A 46 -15.36 4.78 -3.85
C LEU A 46 -16.03 5.06 -5.19
N ARG A 47 -15.79 6.24 -5.72
CA ARG A 47 -16.23 6.64 -7.06
C ARG A 47 -15.04 6.71 -7.98
N GLU A 48 -15.21 6.21 -9.20
CA GLU A 48 -14.20 6.35 -10.24
C GLU A 48 -14.05 7.81 -10.61
N ARG A 49 -12.78 8.23 -10.80
CA ARG A 49 -12.49 9.62 -11.17
C ARG A 49 -12.79 9.85 -12.65
N PRO A 50 -13.19 11.10 -13.02
CA PRO A 50 -13.50 11.41 -14.43
C PRO A 50 -12.33 11.16 -15.38
N ASP A 51 -11.09 11.30 -14.91
CA ASP A 51 -9.88 11.06 -15.69
C ASP A 51 -9.47 9.59 -15.75
N GLY A 52 -10.20 8.70 -15.06
CA GLY A 52 -9.92 7.26 -15.04
C GLY A 52 -8.76 6.85 -14.14
N THR A 53 -8.09 7.79 -13.48
CA THR A 53 -6.97 7.45 -12.59
C THR A 53 -7.47 6.83 -11.29
N ARG A 54 -6.73 5.83 -10.78
CA ARG A 54 -7.07 5.13 -9.54
C ARG A 54 -6.01 5.25 -8.45
N ASN A 55 -4.86 5.84 -8.75
CA ASN A 55 -3.79 5.98 -7.76
C ASN A 55 -4.22 6.72 -6.49
N PRO A 56 -4.96 7.84 -6.57
CA PRO A 56 -5.45 8.51 -5.37
C PRO A 56 -6.50 7.70 -4.59
N LEU A 57 -7.11 6.70 -5.21
CA LEU A 57 -8.14 5.87 -4.58
C LEU A 57 -7.58 4.73 -3.74
N GLN A 58 -6.27 4.55 -3.70
CA GLN A 58 -5.64 3.41 -3.02
C GLN A 58 -5.64 3.52 -1.50
N ILE A 59 -5.76 4.73 -0.97
CA ILE A 59 -5.56 4.97 0.47
C ILE A 59 -6.61 4.26 1.33
N ILE A 60 -7.87 4.28 0.93
CA ILE A 60 -8.96 3.66 1.71
C ILE A 60 -8.86 2.14 1.72
N PRO A 61 -8.73 1.44 0.57
CA PRO A 61 -8.54 -0.01 0.60
C PRO A 61 -7.29 -0.43 1.38
N LEU A 62 -6.20 0.31 1.25
CA LEU A 62 -4.97 0.03 1.95
C LEU A 62 -5.13 0.15 3.47
N THR A 63 -5.67 1.27 3.95
CA THR A 63 -5.81 1.51 5.38
C THR A 63 -6.81 0.56 6.02
N GLU A 64 -7.93 0.27 5.36
CA GLU A 64 -8.89 -0.71 5.87
C GLU A 64 -8.29 -2.11 5.96
N LYS A 65 -7.48 -2.51 4.97
CA LYS A 65 -6.82 -3.81 4.99
C LYS A 65 -5.83 -3.91 6.14
N ILE A 66 -5.05 -2.87 6.36
CA ILE A 66 -4.10 -2.80 7.48
C ILE A 66 -4.83 -2.95 8.81
N GLN A 67 -5.94 -2.25 8.98
CA GLN A 67 -6.73 -2.29 10.22
C GLN A 67 -7.44 -3.63 10.41
N SER A 68 -8.05 -4.19 9.37
CA SER A 68 -8.80 -5.44 9.46
C SER A 68 -7.90 -6.64 9.75
N GLU A 69 -6.70 -6.65 9.20
CA GLU A 69 -5.72 -7.72 9.43
C GLU A 69 -4.84 -7.46 10.65
N LYS A 70 -5.01 -6.31 11.31
CA LYS A 70 -4.29 -5.93 12.54
C LYS A 70 -2.78 -5.99 12.38
N PHE A 71 -2.27 -5.50 11.25
CA PHE A 71 -0.82 -5.41 11.04
C PHE A 71 -0.20 -4.37 11.98
N ASP A 72 0.89 -4.73 12.62
CA ASP A 72 1.62 -3.83 13.50
C ASP A 72 2.54 -2.89 12.74
N ALA A 73 3.08 -3.36 11.60
CA ALA A 73 3.98 -2.60 10.76
C ALA A 73 3.82 -3.02 9.31
N VAL A 74 4.05 -2.08 8.41
CA VAL A 74 4.01 -2.30 6.97
C VAL A 74 5.32 -1.80 6.37
N PHE A 75 5.98 -2.67 5.60
CA PHE A 75 7.23 -2.34 4.92
C PHE A 75 6.95 -2.08 3.45
N GLY A 76 7.44 -0.97 2.94
CA GLY A 76 7.39 -0.63 1.53
C GLY A 76 8.78 -0.55 0.93
N GLY A 77 8.86 -0.78 -0.37
CA GLY A 77 10.10 -0.60 -1.12
C GLY A 77 10.22 0.82 -1.63
N GLY A 78 11.37 1.43 -1.42
CA GLY A 78 11.66 2.75 -1.96
C GLY A 78 13.17 2.98 -2.00
N ARG A 79 13.62 3.64 -3.04
CA ARG A 79 15.04 3.98 -3.16
C ARG A 79 15.25 5.45 -2.83
N ARG A 80 16.43 5.77 -2.33
CA ARG A 80 16.78 7.14 -1.97
C ARG A 80 16.68 8.11 -3.16
N ASP A 81 17.02 7.63 -4.36
CA ASP A 81 16.94 8.45 -5.58
C ASP A 81 15.50 8.77 -6.01
N GLU A 82 14.51 8.07 -5.48
CA GLU A 82 13.10 8.35 -5.71
C GLU A 82 12.59 9.51 -4.84
N GLU A 83 13.36 9.96 -3.87
CA GLU A 83 12.97 11.01 -2.93
C GLU A 83 12.59 12.32 -3.62
N LYS A 84 13.20 12.63 -4.77
CA LYS A 84 12.87 13.84 -5.52
C LYS A 84 11.42 13.91 -5.96
N ALA A 85 10.84 12.74 -6.25
CA ALA A 85 9.42 12.62 -6.61
C ALA A 85 8.51 12.54 -5.39
N ARG A 86 9.08 12.22 -4.21
CA ARG A 86 8.39 12.04 -2.94
C ARG A 86 9.12 12.79 -1.84
N ALA A 87 9.12 14.11 -1.94
CA ALA A 87 9.98 15.01 -1.15
C ALA A 87 9.91 14.84 0.38
N LYS A 88 8.97 14.04 0.89
CA LYS A 88 8.81 13.80 2.33
C LYS A 88 8.99 12.33 2.70
N GLU A 89 9.64 11.56 1.85
CA GLU A 89 9.89 10.15 2.13
C GLU A 89 10.78 9.98 3.35
N ARG A 90 10.38 9.09 4.24
CA ARG A 90 11.10 8.77 5.47
C ARG A 90 11.33 7.26 5.54
N VAL A 91 12.36 6.84 6.26
CA VAL A 91 12.57 5.42 6.55
C VAL A 91 11.42 4.91 7.42
N PHE A 92 11.08 5.68 8.46
CA PHE A 92 9.96 5.36 9.34
C PHE A 92 8.88 6.42 9.23
N SER A 93 7.64 5.98 9.12
CA SER A 93 6.47 6.86 9.21
C SER A 93 5.59 6.37 10.35
N LEU A 94 5.56 7.12 11.43
CA LEU A 94 4.72 6.79 12.58
C LEU A 94 3.30 7.26 12.31
N ARG A 95 2.34 6.36 12.52
CA ARG A 95 0.93 6.63 12.27
C ARG A 95 0.15 6.60 13.57
N ASP A 96 -0.86 7.44 13.65
CA ASP A 96 -1.80 7.43 14.76
C ASP A 96 -2.86 6.32 14.57
N GLU A 97 -3.83 6.25 15.49
CA GLU A 97 -4.91 5.27 15.44
C GLU A 97 -5.81 5.41 14.21
N PHE A 98 -5.78 6.55 13.53
CA PHE A 98 -6.52 6.82 12.30
C PHE A 98 -5.68 6.60 11.05
N SER A 99 -4.51 5.99 11.18
CA SER A 99 -3.55 5.73 10.09
C SER A 99 -3.00 7.00 9.44
N GLN A 100 -3.08 8.14 10.15
CA GLN A 100 -2.50 9.40 9.71
C GLN A 100 -1.07 9.53 10.24
N TRP A 101 -0.22 10.20 9.47
CA TRP A 101 1.13 10.50 9.92
C TRP A 101 1.09 11.34 11.20
N ASP A 102 1.83 10.89 12.22
CA ASP A 102 1.94 11.56 13.50
C ASP A 102 3.28 12.28 13.60
N PRO A 103 3.34 13.58 13.30
CA PRO A 103 4.59 14.33 13.32
C PRO A 103 5.19 14.49 14.72
N ARG A 104 4.39 14.36 15.77
CA ARG A 104 4.85 14.46 17.14
C ARG A 104 5.74 13.28 17.54
N ARG A 105 5.48 12.12 16.95
CA ARG A 105 6.24 10.91 17.22
C ARG A 105 7.35 10.69 16.20
N GLN A 106 7.36 11.46 15.13
CA GLN A 106 8.38 11.37 14.09
C GLN A 106 9.69 11.96 14.60
N ARG A 107 10.74 11.17 14.56
CA ARG A 107 12.08 11.62 14.92
C ARG A 107 12.83 12.07 13.68
N PRO A 108 13.77 13.04 13.81
CA PRO A 108 14.64 13.38 12.70
C PRO A 108 15.46 12.18 12.26
N GLU A 109 15.60 12.01 10.95
CA GLU A 109 16.39 10.96 10.36
C GLU A 109 17.59 11.60 9.67
N LEU A 110 18.79 11.19 10.09
CA LEU A 110 20.06 11.69 9.56
C LEU A 110 20.63 10.70 8.55
N TRP A 111 20.92 11.19 7.34
CA TRP A 111 21.60 10.43 6.30
C TRP A 111 22.29 11.30 5.28
#